data_034b251529ef2c10449077599361c194
#
_entry.id   034b251529ef2c10449077599361c194
#
_cell.length_a   1.000
_cell.length_b   1.000
_cell.length_c   1.000
_cell.angle_alpha   90.00
_cell.angle_beta   90.00
_cell.angle_gamma   90.00
#
_symmetry.space_group_name_H-M   'P 1'
#
loop_
_entity.id
_entity.type
_entity.pdbx_description
1 polymer ?
#
loop_
_entity_poly.entity_id
_entity_poly.type
_entity_poly.pdbx_seq_one_letter_code
_entity_poly.pdbx_strand_id
1 'polypeptide(L)'
;MVSEIKSAVSHAIDFPENKSAPILIEVTRGGMVESIHRGICVISDSRGSLYKSWGDRERPIYPRSAIKPLQAIPVVASGAAAALKMNSAELALCCASHSGERVHTEKVAGWLERLGLD
;
A
#
# COMPACT_ATOMS: atom_id res chain seq x y z
N MET A 1 26.18 3.38 5.92
CA MET A 1 25.90 3.23 4.48
C MET A 1 24.73 4.10 3.96
N VAL A 2 23.98 4.80 4.82
CA VAL A 2 22.90 5.74 4.40
C VAL A 2 23.38 7.21 4.41
N SER A 3 24.49 7.50 5.06
CA SER A 3 25.05 8.87 5.15
C SER A 3 25.88 9.31 3.94
N GLU A 4 26.32 8.37 3.11
CA GLU A 4 27.20 8.69 1.96
C GLU A 4 26.48 9.08 0.67
N ILE A 5 25.17 8.83 0.60
CA ILE A 5 24.37 9.18 -0.59
C ILE A 5 24.06 10.70 -0.66
N LYS A 6 24.21 11.43 0.44
CA LYS A 6 23.95 12.88 0.48
C LYS A 6 25.02 13.77 -0.15
N SER A 7 26.18 13.22 -0.50
CA SER A 7 27.35 14.04 -0.90
C SER A 7 27.49 14.29 -2.40
N ALA A 8 26.66 13.72 -3.26
CA ALA A 8 26.87 13.76 -4.71
C ALA A 8 25.91 14.64 -5.53
N VAL A 9 24.93 15.32 -4.92
CA VAL A 9 23.97 16.13 -5.67
C VAL A 9 23.96 17.58 -5.16
N SER A 10 24.95 18.34 -5.56
CA SER A 10 25.11 19.75 -5.24
C SER A 10 24.69 20.66 -6.40
N HIS A 11 23.51 20.48 -6.95
CA HIS A 11 22.79 21.52 -7.74
C HIS A 11 21.29 21.25 -7.56
N ALA A 12 20.85 21.25 -6.31
CA ALA A 12 19.47 21.02 -5.98
C ALA A 12 18.66 22.29 -6.15
N ILE A 13 17.56 22.20 -6.86
CA ILE A 13 16.44 23.11 -6.66
C ILE A 13 16.08 23.01 -5.17
N ASP A 14 16.13 24.14 -4.46
CA ASP A 14 15.83 24.21 -3.03
C ASP A 14 14.32 23.99 -2.82
N PHE A 15 13.94 22.78 -2.53
CA PHE A 15 12.56 22.46 -2.18
C PHE A 15 12.33 22.81 -0.71
N PRO A 16 11.29 23.58 -0.36
CA PRO A 16 11.03 23.96 1.01
C PRO A 16 10.93 22.73 1.92
N GLU A 17 11.60 22.79 3.07
CA GLU A 17 11.56 21.70 4.06
C GLU A 17 10.13 21.50 4.56
N ASN A 18 9.66 20.28 4.57
CA ASN A 18 8.39 19.88 5.15
C ASN A 18 8.62 18.73 6.13
N LYS A 19 8.72 19.04 7.42
CA LYS A 19 8.98 18.04 8.47
C LYS A 19 7.84 17.06 8.66
N SER A 20 6.60 17.43 8.35
CA SER A 20 5.46 16.53 8.42
C SER A 20 5.41 15.52 7.26
N ALA A 21 6.01 15.86 6.11
CA ALA A 21 6.13 14.98 4.95
C ALA A 21 7.46 15.23 4.24
N PRO A 22 8.57 14.68 4.72
CA PRO A 22 9.89 14.87 4.11
C PRO A 22 9.96 14.24 2.71
N ILE A 23 10.95 14.65 1.93
CA ILE A 23 11.26 14.01 0.65
C ILE A 23 11.74 12.59 0.95
N LEU A 24 11.06 11.59 0.40
CA LEU A 24 11.43 10.19 0.50
C LEU A 24 12.14 9.68 -0.76
N ILE A 25 11.78 10.22 -1.92
CA ILE A 25 12.29 9.79 -3.23
C ILE A 25 12.55 11.03 -4.07
N GLU A 26 13.68 11.00 -4.77
CA GLU A 26 14.02 11.94 -5.84
C GLU A 26 14.16 11.16 -7.15
N VAL A 27 13.53 11.65 -8.19
CA VAL A 27 13.70 11.14 -9.56
C VAL A 27 14.65 12.08 -10.28
N THR A 28 15.73 11.53 -10.82
CA THR A 28 16.76 12.31 -11.47
C THR A 28 16.84 12.01 -12.97
N ARG A 29 17.15 13.03 -13.74
CA ARG A 29 17.46 12.91 -15.18
C ARG A 29 18.68 13.75 -15.49
N GLY A 30 19.70 13.12 -16.10
CA GLY A 30 20.95 13.82 -16.48
C GLY A 30 21.66 14.51 -15.30
N GLY A 31 21.58 13.93 -14.09
CA GLY A 31 22.17 14.49 -12.86
C GLY A 31 21.36 15.61 -12.21
N MET A 32 20.22 15.99 -12.76
CA MET A 32 19.30 16.98 -12.17
C MET A 32 18.08 16.29 -11.56
N VAL A 33 17.53 16.83 -10.46
CA VAL A 33 16.27 16.36 -9.88
C VAL A 33 15.11 16.79 -10.78
N GLU A 34 14.44 15.83 -11.38
CA GLU A 34 13.27 16.04 -12.25
C GLU A 34 11.98 16.14 -11.45
N SER A 35 11.83 15.29 -10.42
CA SER A 35 10.67 15.33 -9.51
C SER A 35 11.03 14.82 -8.13
N ILE A 36 10.20 15.18 -7.15
CA ILE A 36 10.32 14.73 -5.77
C ILE A 36 9.02 14.08 -5.33
N HIS A 37 9.13 13.07 -4.46
CA HIS A 37 7.97 12.48 -3.80
C HIS A 37 8.14 12.60 -2.29
N ARG A 38 7.18 13.27 -1.67
CA ARG A 38 7.12 13.42 -0.22
C ARG A 38 6.18 12.37 0.37
N GLY A 39 6.44 11.97 1.60
CA GLY A 39 5.59 10.99 2.25
C GLY A 39 5.89 10.82 3.71
N ILE A 40 5.10 9.96 4.33
CA ILE A 40 5.26 9.50 5.71
C ILE A 40 5.54 8.01 5.64
N CYS A 41 6.57 7.56 6.33
CA CYS A 41 6.89 6.15 6.43
C CYS A 41 7.10 5.77 7.89
N VAL A 42 6.51 4.64 8.31
CA VAL A 42 6.62 4.12 9.67
C VAL A 42 7.00 2.65 9.60
N ILE A 43 7.97 2.26 10.40
CA ILE A 43 8.36 0.86 10.61
C ILE A 43 8.10 0.54 12.08
N SER A 44 7.29 -0.48 12.33
CA SER A 44 6.99 -0.99 13.66
C SER A 44 7.19 -2.50 13.73
N ASP A 45 7.34 -3.02 14.94
CA ASP A 45 7.31 -4.46 15.19
C ASP A 45 5.87 -4.99 15.25
N SER A 46 5.70 -6.30 15.41
CA SER A 46 4.39 -6.96 15.50
C SER A 46 3.57 -6.58 16.75
N ARG A 47 4.19 -5.92 17.72
CA ARG A 47 3.55 -5.41 18.95
C ARG A 47 3.18 -3.93 18.83
N GLY A 48 3.48 -3.31 17.69
CA GLY A 48 3.25 -1.89 17.45
C GLY A 48 4.34 -0.97 17.99
N SER A 49 5.46 -1.51 18.49
CA SER A 49 6.58 -0.69 18.96
C SER A 49 7.27 -0.06 17.77
N LEU A 50 7.46 1.25 17.83
CA LEU A 50 8.10 2.01 16.77
C LEU A 50 9.58 1.67 16.64
N TYR A 51 10.00 1.23 15.46
CA TYR A 51 11.41 1.07 15.12
C TYR A 51 11.99 2.33 14.46
N LYS A 52 11.28 2.89 13.48
CA LYS A 52 11.71 4.10 12.75
C LYS A 52 10.53 4.80 12.08
N SER A 53 10.61 6.12 11.95
CA SER A 53 9.64 6.89 11.17
C SER A 53 10.30 8.05 10.41
N TRP A 54 9.67 8.44 9.32
CA TRP A 54 9.94 9.65 8.56
C TRP A 54 8.61 10.40 8.41
N GLY A 55 8.62 11.69 8.74
CA GLY A 55 7.43 12.53 8.74
C GLY A 55 6.55 12.35 9.96
N ASP A 56 5.38 12.97 9.90
CA ASP A 56 4.40 13.01 11.00
C ASP A 56 3.57 11.71 11.02
N ARG A 57 3.97 10.78 11.84
CA ARG A 57 3.31 9.48 11.99
C ARG A 57 1.92 9.55 12.62
N GLU A 58 1.61 10.62 13.33
CA GLU A 58 0.31 10.81 14.00
C GLU A 58 -0.71 11.48 13.08
N ARG A 59 -0.30 11.87 11.88
CA ARG A 59 -1.18 12.47 10.89
C ARG A 59 -2.26 11.51 10.44
N PRO A 60 -3.56 11.84 10.60
CA PRO A 60 -4.64 11.04 10.05
C PRO A 60 -4.55 10.93 8.52
N ILE A 61 -4.73 9.73 8.01
CA ILE A 61 -4.75 9.44 6.57
C ILE A 61 -5.97 8.60 6.21
N TYR A 62 -6.39 8.70 4.96
CA TYR A 62 -7.34 7.76 4.37
C TYR A 62 -6.56 6.60 3.73
N PRO A 63 -6.59 5.38 4.30
CA PRO A 63 -5.83 4.25 3.75
C PRO A 63 -6.39 3.76 2.42
N ARG A 64 -7.65 4.09 2.11
CA ARG A 64 -8.34 3.72 0.87
C ARG A 64 -8.17 2.21 0.59
N SER A 65 -7.79 1.86 -0.63
CA SER A 65 -7.64 0.45 -1.03
C SER A 65 -6.46 -0.28 -0.39
N ALA A 66 -5.51 0.42 0.20
CA ALA A 66 -4.37 -0.20 0.89
C ALA A 66 -4.80 -1.03 2.12
N ILE A 67 -5.98 -0.75 2.71
CA ILE A 67 -6.50 -1.50 3.87
C ILE A 67 -7.19 -2.83 3.48
N LYS A 68 -7.49 -3.06 2.20
CA LYS A 68 -8.27 -4.24 1.78
C LYS A 68 -7.69 -5.59 2.20
N PRO A 69 -6.38 -5.83 2.15
CA PRO A 69 -5.81 -7.06 2.69
C PRO A 69 -6.11 -7.27 4.18
N LEU A 70 -6.11 -6.18 4.97
CA LEU A 70 -6.47 -6.25 6.39
C LEU A 70 -7.98 -6.53 6.56
N GLN A 71 -8.83 -5.98 5.71
CA GLN A 71 -10.27 -6.25 5.71
C GLN A 71 -10.59 -7.70 5.30
N ALA A 72 -9.73 -8.37 4.55
CA ALA A 72 -9.88 -9.77 4.17
C ALA A 72 -9.43 -10.76 5.29
N ILE A 73 -8.69 -10.31 6.29
CA ILE A 73 -8.24 -11.18 7.40
C ILE A 73 -9.42 -11.90 8.08
N PRO A 74 -10.56 -11.28 8.42
CA PRO A 74 -11.69 -11.98 9.01
C PRO A 74 -12.24 -13.12 8.15
N VAL A 75 -12.20 -13.00 6.82
CA VAL A 75 -12.65 -14.06 5.90
C VAL A 75 -11.81 -15.33 6.07
N VAL A 76 -10.50 -15.16 6.28
CA VAL A 76 -9.59 -16.28 6.52
C VAL A 76 -9.64 -16.75 7.97
N ALA A 77 -9.57 -15.83 8.91
CA ALA A 77 -9.48 -16.13 10.35
C ALA A 77 -10.74 -16.79 10.92
N SER A 78 -11.93 -16.47 10.37
CA SER A 78 -13.18 -17.11 10.75
C SER A 78 -13.35 -18.53 10.20
N GLY A 79 -12.47 -18.96 9.28
CA GLY A 79 -12.62 -20.23 8.54
C GLY A 79 -13.57 -20.14 7.34
N ALA A 80 -14.19 -18.98 7.06
CA ALA A 80 -15.12 -18.83 5.93
C ALA A 80 -14.46 -19.14 4.59
N ALA A 81 -13.22 -18.73 4.38
CA ALA A 81 -12.48 -19.03 3.17
C ALA A 81 -12.36 -20.55 2.92
N ALA A 82 -12.11 -21.34 3.96
CA ALA A 82 -12.03 -22.79 3.88
C ALA A 82 -13.41 -23.42 3.70
N ALA A 83 -14.41 -22.99 4.47
CA ALA A 83 -15.79 -23.50 4.39
C ALA A 83 -16.40 -23.28 3.00
N LEU A 84 -16.15 -22.12 2.40
CA LEU A 84 -16.62 -21.75 1.06
C LEU A 84 -15.69 -22.26 -0.07
N LYS A 85 -14.65 -23.01 0.28
CA LYS A 85 -13.64 -23.54 -0.66
C LYS A 85 -13.09 -22.47 -1.61
N MET A 86 -12.79 -21.30 -1.06
CA MET A 86 -12.27 -20.17 -1.83
C MET A 86 -10.89 -20.52 -2.40
N ASN A 87 -10.72 -20.28 -3.70
CA ASN A 87 -9.41 -20.36 -4.32
C ASN A 87 -8.62 -19.05 -4.16
N SER A 88 -7.35 -19.06 -4.51
CA SER A 88 -6.46 -17.89 -4.37
C SER A 88 -6.93 -16.66 -5.17
N ALA A 89 -7.59 -16.87 -6.31
CA ALA A 89 -8.09 -15.78 -7.13
C ALA A 89 -9.34 -15.12 -6.51
N GLU A 90 -10.21 -15.90 -5.87
CA GLU A 90 -11.37 -15.38 -5.11
C GLU A 90 -10.91 -14.63 -3.86
N LEU A 91 -9.92 -15.16 -3.16
CA LEU A 91 -9.33 -14.47 -2.02
C LEU A 91 -8.63 -13.17 -2.45
N ALA A 92 -7.95 -13.18 -3.60
CA ALA A 92 -7.35 -11.97 -4.18
C ALA A 92 -8.41 -10.92 -4.52
N LEU A 93 -9.59 -11.31 -5.02
CA LEU A 93 -10.71 -10.40 -5.25
C LEU A 93 -11.19 -9.71 -3.96
N CYS A 94 -11.19 -10.40 -2.82
CA CYS A 94 -11.52 -9.80 -1.52
C CYS A 94 -10.55 -8.68 -1.13
N CYS A 95 -9.32 -8.72 -1.64
CA CYS A 95 -8.28 -7.72 -1.40
C CYS A 95 -8.16 -6.68 -2.53
N ALA A 96 -8.85 -6.90 -3.66
CA ALA A 96 -8.65 -6.11 -4.86
C ALA A 96 -9.43 -4.81 -4.89
N SER A 97 -8.90 -3.85 -5.64
CA SER A 97 -9.63 -2.74 -6.20
C SER A 97 -9.69 -2.93 -7.71
N HIS A 98 -10.88 -2.97 -8.28
CA HIS A 98 -11.07 -3.18 -9.70
C HIS A 98 -12.22 -2.34 -10.24
N SER A 99 -12.21 -2.09 -11.55
CA SER A 99 -13.21 -1.31 -12.28
C SER A 99 -14.38 -2.16 -12.79
N GLY A 100 -14.47 -3.43 -12.41
CA GLY A 100 -15.52 -4.33 -12.89
C GLY A 100 -15.26 -4.85 -14.31
N GLU A 101 -14.01 -4.99 -14.70
CA GLU A 101 -13.65 -5.61 -15.96
C GLU A 101 -14.18 -7.05 -16.04
N ARG A 102 -14.33 -7.56 -17.26
CA ARG A 102 -14.91 -8.87 -17.51
C ARG A 102 -14.25 -10.00 -16.71
N VAL A 103 -12.92 -9.98 -16.58
CA VAL A 103 -12.17 -10.95 -15.77
C VAL A 103 -12.59 -10.97 -14.29
N HIS A 104 -12.99 -9.83 -13.75
CA HIS A 104 -13.46 -9.71 -12.37
C HIS A 104 -14.92 -10.12 -12.23
N THR A 105 -15.80 -9.61 -13.10
CA THR A 105 -17.25 -9.87 -13.03
C THR A 105 -17.58 -11.34 -13.30
N GLU A 106 -16.95 -11.98 -14.28
CA GLU A 106 -17.12 -13.43 -14.56
C GLU A 106 -16.69 -14.27 -13.36
N LYS A 107 -15.60 -13.88 -12.69
CA LYS A 107 -15.12 -14.60 -11.52
C LYS A 107 -16.06 -14.46 -10.31
N VAL A 108 -16.61 -13.26 -10.10
CA VAL A 108 -17.61 -13.03 -9.05
C VAL A 108 -18.89 -13.79 -9.35
N ALA A 109 -19.41 -13.72 -10.58
CA ALA A 109 -20.64 -14.43 -10.98
C ALA A 109 -20.48 -15.95 -10.77
N GLY A 110 -19.41 -16.57 -11.26
CA GLY A 110 -19.16 -17.99 -11.04
C GLY A 110 -18.97 -18.37 -9.58
N TRP A 111 -18.50 -17.45 -8.74
CA TRP A 111 -18.41 -17.67 -7.30
C TRP A 111 -19.79 -17.61 -6.64
N LEU A 112 -20.62 -16.62 -6.97
CA LEU A 112 -22.00 -16.51 -6.47
C LEU A 112 -22.84 -17.74 -6.87
N GLU A 113 -22.80 -18.14 -8.15
CA GLU A 113 -23.45 -19.34 -8.65
C GLU A 113 -23.05 -20.60 -7.83
N ARG A 114 -21.76 -20.78 -7.57
CA ARG A 114 -21.28 -21.91 -6.74
C ARG A 114 -21.80 -21.87 -5.30
N LEU A 115 -22.10 -20.70 -4.78
CA LEU A 115 -22.67 -20.51 -3.45
C LEU A 115 -24.20 -20.58 -3.43
N GLY A 116 -24.85 -20.76 -4.58
CA GLY A 116 -26.31 -20.73 -4.72
C GLY A 116 -26.92 -19.35 -4.48
N LEU A 117 -26.14 -18.32 -4.80
CA LEU A 117 -26.55 -16.89 -4.72
C LEU A 117 -26.70 -16.36 -6.14
N ASP A 118 -27.82 -15.69 -6.41
CA ASP A 118 -28.15 -15.05 -7.70
C ASP A 118 -27.54 -13.64 -7.81
#